data_5ac770f02b02d1b23cb76641aa4a39ef
#
_entry.id   5ac770f02b02d1b23cb76641aa4a39ef
#
_cell.length_a   1.000
_cell.length_b   1.000
_cell.length_c   1.000
_cell.angle_alpha   90.00
_cell.angle_beta   90.00
_cell.angle_gamma   90.00
#
_symmetry.space_group_name_H-M   'P 1'
#
loop_
_entity.id
_entity.type
_entity.pdbx_description
1 polymer ?
#
loop_
_entity_poly.entity_id
_entity_poly.type
_entity_poly.pdbx_seq_one_letter_code
_entity_poly.pdbx_strand_id
1 'polypeptide(L)'
;RQRQMCIRDSLKTDEYALSKARQEDILHRSGKNNWTVIRPYITYSEIRLQLGVLEKELWLYRALNGRTIVFSKDIAEKSTTLTYGYDVALGIASIIGKETAFGEAFHITSDESYTWKEILEIYLDTIEKKTGMRPKVLLLDKSPHLEWIGAKWQVILDRYYNRRFDNSKIQQYIDTSQFVRTESGLISCLESFLCHPQFKKMGWGIQGTYDRITGEWAPFSEISIIKDCISYLLHRTVVPPKSKLSI
;
A
#
# COMPACT_ATOMS: atom_id res chain seq x y z
N ARG A 1 24.49 8.50 9.29
CA ARG A 1 24.99 7.10 9.21
C ARG A 1 23.86 6.11 8.90
N GLN A 2 22.74 6.10 9.61
CA GLN A 2 21.60 5.19 9.35
C GLN A 2 21.03 5.31 7.93
N ARG A 3 20.81 6.54 7.42
CA ARG A 3 20.32 6.77 6.05
C ARG A 3 21.27 6.22 4.98
N GLN A 4 22.58 6.33 5.17
CA GLN A 4 23.59 5.77 4.27
C GLN A 4 23.63 4.24 4.32
N MET A 5 23.46 3.63 5.50
CA MET A 5 23.37 2.16 5.64
C MET A 5 22.11 1.62 4.95
N CYS A 6 20.94 2.28 5.14
CA CYS A 6 19.69 1.88 4.48
C CYS A 6 19.79 1.94 2.95
N ILE A 7 20.40 2.99 2.39
CA ILE A 7 20.63 3.12 0.94
C ILE A 7 21.57 2.00 0.45
N ARG A 8 22.66 1.74 1.17
CA ARG A 8 23.61 0.71 0.81
C ARG A 8 23.04 -0.71 0.86
N ASP A 9 22.15 -1.01 1.81
CA ASP A 9 21.47 -2.29 1.92
C ASP A 9 20.37 -2.44 0.85
N SER A 10 19.64 -1.37 0.54
CA SER A 10 18.65 -1.39 -0.55
C SER A 10 19.32 -1.59 -1.91
N LEU A 11 20.53 -1.07 -2.12
CA LEU A 11 21.32 -1.31 -3.32
C LEU A 11 21.71 -2.79 -3.51
N LYS A 12 21.94 -3.52 -2.41
CA LYS A 12 22.29 -4.96 -2.45
C LYS A 12 21.08 -5.85 -2.76
N THR A 13 19.88 -5.41 -2.41
CA THR A 13 18.64 -6.20 -2.57
C THR A 13 17.89 -5.89 -3.85
N ASP A 14 18.42 -5.01 -4.72
CA ASP A 14 17.76 -4.52 -5.93
C ASP A 14 16.31 -4.06 -5.67
N GLU A 15 16.16 -3.23 -4.67
CA GLU A 15 14.87 -2.73 -4.19
C GLU A 15 14.11 -2.05 -5.33
N TYR A 16 12.78 -2.22 -5.36
CA TYR A 16 11.90 -1.77 -6.43
C TYR A 16 12.08 -0.29 -6.82
N ALA A 17 12.22 0.61 -5.85
CA ALA A 17 12.39 2.04 -6.12
C ALA A 17 13.71 2.34 -6.84
N LEU A 18 14.79 1.60 -6.50
CA LEU A 18 16.07 1.72 -7.20
C LEU A 18 16.00 1.19 -8.63
N SER A 19 15.29 0.09 -8.84
CA SER A 19 15.04 -0.45 -10.18
C SER A 19 14.29 0.57 -11.04
N LYS A 20 13.29 1.26 -10.49
CA LYS A 20 12.57 2.34 -11.19
C LYS A 20 13.46 3.55 -11.49
N ALA A 21 14.27 3.98 -10.53
CA ALA A 21 15.23 5.08 -10.76
C ALA A 21 16.23 4.77 -11.88
N ARG A 22 16.76 3.53 -11.92
CA ARG A 22 17.65 3.08 -12.99
C ARG A 22 16.95 3.08 -14.36
N GLN A 23 15.67 2.73 -14.43
CA GLN A 23 14.89 2.79 -15.67
C GLN A 23 14.77 4.24 -16.18
N GLU A 24 14.52 5.19 -15.28
CA GLU A 24 14.51 6.63 -15.64
C GLU A 24 15.90 7.10 -16.08
N ASP A 25 16.98 6.70 -15.40
CA ASP A 25 18.35 7.02 -15.81
C ASP A 25 18.68 6.53 -17.23
N ILE A 26 18.19 5.34 -17.62
CA ILE A 26 18.36 4.80 -18.97
C ILE A 26 17.65 5.70 -19.99
N LEU A 27 16.43 6.15 -19.72
CA LEU A 27 15.70 7.07 -20.59
C LEU A 27 16.46 8.39 -20.75
N HIS A 28 16.89 9.02 -19.67
CA HIS A 28 17.63 10.28 -19.70
C HIS A 28 18.97 10.16 -20.45
N ARG A 29 19.66 9.01 -20.36
CA ARG A 29 20.94 8.75 -21.04
C ARG A 29 20.78 8.29 -22.49
N SER A 30 19.57 7.99 -22.95
CA SER A 30 19.31 7.44 -24.28
C SER A 30 19.62 8.40 -25.42
N GLY A 31 19.78 9.70 -25.16
CA GLY A 31 19.88 10.76 -26.17
C GLY A 31 18.59 11.00 -26.96
N LYS A 32 17.49 10.30 -26.60
CA LYS A 32 16.17 10.46 -27.22
C LYS A 32 15.28 11.31 -26.33
N ASN A 33 14.31 12.00 -26.93
CA ASN A 33 13.36 12.87 -26.23
C ASN A 33 11.89 12.44 -26.44
N ASN A 34 11.66 11.26 -26.99
CA ASN A 34 10.33 10.74 -27.33
C ASN A 34 9.73 9.84 -26.21
N TRP A 35 9.99 10.18 -24.97
CA TRP A 35 9.49 9.45 -23.79
C TRP A 35 8.83 10.39 -22.78
N THR A 36 7.93 9.86 -21.98
CA THR A 36 7.33 10.54 -20.84
C THR A 36 7.30 9.60 -19.65
N VAL A 37 7.74 10.04 -18.48
CA VAL A 37 7.71 9.25 -17.25
C VAL A 37 6.47 9.61 -16.44
N ILE A 38 5.70 8.60 -16.05
CA ILE A 38 4.57 8.76 -15.15
C ILE A 38 4.95 8.22 -13.78
N ARG A 39 4.77 9.05 -12.76
CA ARG A 39 5.00 8.72 -11.36
C ARG A 39 3.69 8.78 -10.57
N PRO A 40 2.78 7.81 -10.75
CA PRO A 40 1.64 7.67 -9.84
C PRO A 40 2.19 7.26 -8.49
N TYR A 41 1.57 7.70 -7.42
CA TYR A 41 1.97 7.25 -6.09
C TYR A 41 1.20 5.97 -5.72
N ILE A 42 0.38 5.99 -4.68
CA ILE A 42 -0.47 4.85 -4.34
C ILE A 42 -1.81 5.01 -5.06
N THR A 43 -2.13 4.05 -5.90
CA THR A 43 -3.43 4.00 -6.57
C THR A 43 -4.34 3.02 -5.86
N TYR A 44 -5.63 3.34 -5.81
CA TYR A 44 -6.68 2.44 -5.33
C TYR A 44 -7.73 2.18 -6.42
N SER A 45 -8.43 1.10 -6.27
CA SER A 45 -9.55 0.69 -7.12
C SER A 45 -10.39 -0.36 -6.39
N GLU A 46 -11.47 -0.83 -7.01
CA GLU A 46 -12.35 -1.90 -6.50
C GLU A 46 -11.59 -3.19 -6.17
N ILE A 47 -10.48 -3.44 -6.85
CA ILE A 47 -9.65 -4.64 -6.64
C ILE A 47 -8.39 -4.38 -5.82
N ARG A 48 -8.08 -3.13 -5.50
CA ARG A 48 -6.89 -2.73 -4.75
C ARG A 48 -7.21 -1.72 -3.66
N LEU A 49 -7.31 -2.23 -2.45
CA LEU A 49 -7.59 -1.47 -1.22
C LEU A 49 -6.42 -1.68 -0.26
N GLN A 50 -5.55 -0.68 -0.15
CA GLN A 50 -4.32 -0.75 0.63
C GLN A 50 -4.47 0.00 1.96
N LEU A 51 -3.88 -0.56 3.03
CA LEU A 51 -3.75 0.08 4.34
C LEU A 51 -2.28 0.08 4.76
N GLY A 52 -1.61 1.23 4.70
CA GLY A 52 -0.16 1.31 4.91
C GLY A 52 0.60 0.50 3.87
N VAL A 53 1.25 -0.57 4.31
CA VAL A 53 1.91 -1.57 3.44
C VAL A 53 1.07 -2.84 3.25
N LEU A 54 -0.13 -2.87 3.84
CA LEU A 54 -1.00 -4.03 3.81
C LEU A 54 -1.90 -4.00 2.58
N GLU A 55 -1.77 -4.96 1.70
CA GLU A 55 -2.78 -5.21 0.67
C GLU A 55 -4.05 -5.82 1.32
N LYS A 56 -5.19 -5.75 0.65
CA LYS A 56 -6.49 -6.21 1.18
C LYS A 56 -6.49 -7.65 1.67
N GLU A 57 -5.65 -8.51 1.10
CA GLU A 57 -5.45 -9.89 1.52
C GLU A 57 -4.94 -10.03 2.95
N LEU A 58 -4.28 -9.00 3.48
CA LEU A 58 -3.69 -9.03 4.82
C LEU A 58 -4.58 -8.36 5.88
N TRP A 59 -5.28 -7.30 5.53
CA TRP A 59 -6.09 -6.58 6.52
C TRP A 59 -7.60 -6.79 6.33
N LEU A 60 -8.12 -6.65 5.10
CA LEU A 60 -9.56 -6.74 4.84
C LEU A 60 -10.06 -8.17 4.98
N TYR A 61 -9.28 -9.16 4.53
CA TYR A 61 -9.60 -10.57 4.74
C TYR A 61 -9.77 -10.90 6.24
N ARG A 62 -8.87 -10.40 7.10
CA ARG A 62 -9.00 -10.56 8.54
C ARG A 62 -10.28 -9.93 9.07
N ALA A 63 -10.55 -8.68 8.67
CA ALA A 63 -11.74 -7.95 9.07
C ALA A 63 -13.03 -8.73 8.75
N LEU A 64 -13.15 -9.23 7.53
CA LEU A 64 -14.34 -9.95 7.07
C LEU A 64 -14.50 -11.35 7.71
N ASN A 65 -13.42 -11.93 8.23
CA ASN A 65 -13.44 -13.20 8.95
C ASN A 65 -13.42 -13.01 10.48
N GLY A 66 -13.81 -11.82 10.99
CA GLY A 66 -13.95 -11.54 12.42
C GLY A 66 -12.62 -11.50 13.19
N ARG A 67 -11.47 -11.49 12.47
CA ARG A 67 -10.13 -11.44 13.05
C ARG A 67 -9.61 -10.01 13.14
N THR A 68 -8.77 -9.76 14.13
CA THR A 68 -8.23 -8.44 14.45
C THR A 68 -7.26 -7.95 13.37
N ILE A 69 -7.49 -6.74 12.84
CA ILE A 69 -6.53 -6.04 11.98
C ILE A 69 -5.33 -5.64 12.83
N VAL A 70 -4.12 -6.00 12.40
CA VAL A 70 -2.88 -5.57 13.05
C VAL A 70 -2.29 -4.41 12.25
N PHE A 71 -2.21 -3.24 12.88
CA PHE A 71 -1.62 -2.04 12.28
C PHE A 71 -0.64 -1.39 13.26
N SER A 72 -0.02 -0.25 12.95
CA SER A 72 0.96 0.37 13.82
C SER A 72 0.83 1.88 13.89
N LYS A 73 1.09 2.44 15.08
CA LYS A 73 0.99 3.87 15.38
C LYS A 73 2.01 4.69 14.58
N ASP A 74 3.22 4.17 14.40
CA ASP A 74 4.33 4.84 13.70
C ASP A 74 4.01 5.13 12.21
N ILE A 75 3.13 4.32 11.59
CA ILE A 75 2.61 4.54 10.24
C ILE A 75 1.28 5.29 10.29
N ALA A 76 0.40 4.97 11.25
CA ALA A 76 -0.95 5.50 11.33
C ALA A 76 -1.00 7.04 11.33
N GLU A 77 -0.04 7.69 11.98
CA GLU A 77 0.04 9.14 12.09
C GLU A 77 0.71 9.84 10.87
N LYS A 78 1.14 9.07 9.86
CA LYS A 78 1.76 9.63 8.65
C LYS A 78 0.72 9.91 7.58
N SER A 79 0.87 11.08 6.93
CA SER A 79 0.03 11.44 5.80
C SER A 79 0.46 10.73 4.52
N THR A 80 -0.52 10.37 3.73
CA THR A 80 -0.35 9.75 2.42
C THR A 80 -1.33 10.36 1.42
N THR A 81 -1.03 10.19 0.13
CA THR A 81 -1.92 10.53 -0.97
C THR A 81 -2.37 9.25 -1.66
N LEU A 82 -3.66 9.05 -1.80
CA LEU A 82 -4.24 7.93 -2.54
C LEU A 82 -5.01 8.47 -3.74
N THR A 83 -4.81 7.90 -4.91
CA THR A 83 -5.45 8.36 -6.15
C THR A 83 -6.26 7.24 -6.79
N TYR A 84 -7.48 7.53 -7.19
CA TYR A 84 -8.29 6.54 -7.92
C TYR A 84 -7.60 6.17 -9.24
N GLY A 85 -7.51 4.89 -9.53
CA GLY A 85 -6.77 4.39 -10.68
C GLY A 85 -7.30 4.93 -12.01
N TYR A 86 -8.60 5.18 -12.12
CA TYR A 86 -9.20 5.80 -13.31
C TYR A 86 -8.76 7.25 -13.51
N ASP A 87 -8.62 8.04 -12.45
CA ASP A 87 -8.13 9.41 -12.54
C ASP A 87 -6.69 9.47 -13.03
N VAL A 88 -5.85 8.52 -12.58
CA VAL A 88 -4.50 8.36 -13.13
C VAL A 88 -4.55 8.04 -14.62
N ALA A 89 -5.46 7.17 -15.05
CA ALA A 89 -5.63 6.85 -16.47
C ALA A 89 -6.07 8.07 -17.29
N LEU A 90 -6.98 8.91 -16.76
CA LEU A 90 -7.36 10.18 -17.40
C LEU A 90 -6.18 11.13 -17.50
N GLY A 91 -5.38 11.27 -16.45
CA GLY A 91 -4.16 12.07 -16.47
C GLY A 91 -3.15 11.58 -17.52
N ILE A 92 -2.96 10.26 -17.65
CA ILE A 92 -2.12 9.67 -18.69
C ILE A 92 -2.68 10.01 -20.07
N ALA A 93 -3.98 9.82 -20.29
CA ALA A 93 -4.63 10.09 -21.57
C ALA A 93 -4.48 11.56 -22.00
N SER A 94 -4.49 12.50 -21.05
CA SER A 94 -4.37 13.94 -21.32
C SER A 94 -3.00 14.35 -21.89
N ILE A 95 -1.94 13.57 -21.67
CA ILE A 95 -0.57 13.88 -22.10
C ILE A 95 -0.08 13.02 -23.28
N ILE A 96 -0.81 11.95 -23.64
CA ILE A 96 -0.45 11.10 -24.77
C ILE A 96 -0.42 11.94 -26.05
N GLY A 97 0.69 11.84 -26.81
CA GLY A 97 0.86 12.54 -28.07
C GLY A 97 1.13 14.05 -27.94
N LYS A 98 1.28 14.58 -26.74
CA LYS A 98 1.64 15.98 -26.53
C LYS A 98 3.17 16.15 -26.59
N GLU A 99 3.68 16.87 -27.59
CA GLU A 99 5.12 17.14 -27.75
C GLU A 99 5.70 17.84 -26.50
N THR A 100 4.91 18.69 -25.83
CA THR A 100 5.29 19.39 -24.61
C THR A 100 5.47 18.46 -23.40
N ALA A 101 5.04 17.18 -23.50
CA ALA A 101 5.24 16.17 -22.48
C ALA A 101 6.46 15.27 -22.76
N PHE A 102 7.11 15.44 -23.91
CA PHE A 102 8.28 14.62 -24.27
C PHE A 102 9.51 15.02 -23.44
N GLY A 103 10.25 14.03 -22.98
CA GLY A 103 11.42 14.20 -22.11
C GLY A 103 11.09 14.57 -20.67
N GLU A 104 9.80 14.54 -20.29
CA GLU A 104 9.31 15.06 -19.03
C GLU A 104 8.78 13.96 -18.10
N ALA A 105 8.80 14.25 -16.79
CA ALA A 105 8.22 13.39 -15.77
C ALA A 105 7.07 14.08 -15.05
N PHE A 106 5.96 13.35 -14.85
CA PHE A 106 4.75 13.86 -14.23
C PHE A 106 4.37 13.05 -13.00
N HIS A 107 4.07 13.71 -11.90
CA HIS A 107 3.18 13.16 -10.86
C HIS A 107 1.74 13.27 -11.34
N ILE A 108 0.96 12.20 -11.13
CA ILE A 108 -0.48 12.20 -11.36
C ILE A 108 -1.10 11.64 -10.09
N THR A 109 -1.53 12.54 -9.21
CA THR A 109 -2.03 12.19 -7.88
C THR A 109 -3.25 13.02 -7.51
N SER A 110 -4.02 12.56 -6.53
CA SER A 110 -5.05 13.40 -5.90
C SER A 110 -4.38 14.63 -5.24
N ASP A 111 -5.10 15.74 -5.17
CA ASP A 111 -4.69 16.92 -4.41
C ASP A 111 -4.94 16.75 -2.89
N GLU A 112 -5.68 15.70 -2.50
CA GLU A 112 -5.99 15.39 -1.11
C GLU A 112 -4.92 14.51 -0.46
N SER A 113 -4.74 14.70 0.85
CA SER A 113 -3.86 13.87 1.69
C SER A 113 -4.57 13.53 2.98
N TYR A 114 -4.49 12.28 3.39
CA TYR A 114 -5.06 11.74 4.62
C TYR A 114 -3.98 11.05 5.44
N THR A 115 -4.12 11.02 6.76
CA THR A 115 -3.31 10.11 7.57
C THR A 115 -3.75 8.67 7.34
N TRP A 116 -2.86 7.72 7.54
CA TRP A 116 -3.25 6.30 7.45
C TRP A 116 -4.28 5.91 8.51
N LYS A 117 -4.35 6.67 9.61
CA LYS A 117 -5.39 6.52 10.63
C LYS A 117 -6.76 6.93 10.08
N GLU A 118 -6.87 8.07 9.41
CA GLU A 118 -8.12 8.51 8.79
C GLU A 118 -8.57 7.50 7.70
N ILE A 119 -7.64 6.98 6.90
CA ILE A 119 -7.94 5.93 5.91
C ILE A 119 -8.45 4.65 6.60
N LEU A 120 -7.83 4.25 7.70
CA LEU A 120 -8.29 3.11 8.50
C LEU A 120 -9.72 3.34 8.99
N GLU A 121 -10.02 4.50 9.55
CA GLU A 121 -11.37 4.82 10.05
C GLU A 121 -12.40 4.81 8.90
N ILE A 122 -12.09 5.38 7.73
CA ILE A 122 -12.96 5.30 6.54
C ILE A 122 -13.29 3.83 6.21
N TYR A 123 -12.30 2.95 6.24
CA TYR A 123 -12.53 1.52 5.97
C TYR A 123 -13.36 0.85 7.06
N LEU A 124 -13.08 1.13 8.34
CA LEU A 124 -13.81 0.56 9.47
C LEU A 124 -15.28 0.96 9.45
N ASP A 125 -15.56 2.25 9.26
CA ASP A 125 -16.92 2.80 9.19
C ASP A 125 -17.70 2.22 8.01
N THR A 126 -17.04 2.08 6.86
CA THR A 126 -17.67 1.49 5.67
C THR A 126 -18.01 0.01 5.88
N ILE A 127 -17.11 -0.77 6.49
CA ILE A 127 -17.37 -2.18 6.79
C ILE A 127 -18.50 -2.30 7.82
N GLU A 128 -18.45 -1.52 8.90
CA GLU A 128 -19.47 -1.50 9.94
C GLU A 128 -20.85 -1.18 9.37
N LYS A 129 -20.95 -0.12 8.57
CA LYS A 129 -22.20 0.28 7.90
C LYS A 129 -22.75 -0.83 7.00
N LYS A 130 -21.90 -1.57 6.32
CA LYS A 130 -22.31 -2.61 5.36
C LYS A 130 -22.59 -3.95 6.01
N THR A 131 -21.89 -4.31 7.09
CA THR A 131 -21.96 -5.64 7.73
C THR A 131 -22.64 -5.63 9.09
N GLY A 132 -22.87 -4.46 9.69
CA GLY A 132 -23.36 -4.31 11.04
C GLY A 132 -22.31 -4.56 12.14
N MET A 133 -21.07 -4.86 11.78
CA MET A 133 -19.99 -5.16 12.73
C MET A 133 -18.74 -4.33 12.43
N ARG A 134 -18.27 -3.60 13.44
CA ARG A 134 -17.00 -2.88 13.35
C ARG A 134 -15.83 -3.83 13.55
N PRO A 135 -14.87 -3.91 12.62
CA PRO A 135 -13.69 -4.76 12.77
C PRO A 135 -12.85 -4.35 13.97
N LYS A 136 -12.25 -5.35 14.63
CA LYS A 136 -11.28 -5.13 15.71
C LYS A 136 -9.94 -4.68 15.14
N VAL A 137 -9.27 -3.75 15.83
CA VAL A 137 -7.94 -3.26 15.45
C VAL A 137 -6.99 -3.33 16.64
N LEU A 138 -5.80 -3.85 16.43
CA LEU A 138 -4.67 -3.79 17.34
C LEU A 138 -3.61 -2.86 16.76
N LEU A 139 -3.35 -1.74 17.44
CA LEU A 139 -2.31 -0.79 17.08
C LEU A 139 -1.02 -1.10 17.87
N LEU A 140 -0.02 -1.61 17.19
CA LEU A 140 1.33 -1.79 17.73
C LEU A 140 2.08 -0.44 17.75
N ASP A 141 3.08 -0.29 18.60
CA ASP A 141 3.87 0.93 18.63
C ASP A 141 4.74 1.08 17.36
N LYS A 142 5.30 -0.05 16.88
CA LYS A 142 6.12 -0.11 15.66
C LYS A 142 5.56 -1.12 14.67
N SER A 143 5.75 -0.84 13.39
CA SER A 143 5.32 -1.71 12.31
C SER A 143 6.05 -3.06 12.36
N PRO A 144 5.33 -4.20 12.41
CA PRO A 144 5.93 -5.53 12.33
C PRO A 144 6.60 -5.80 10.98
N HIS A 145 6.30 -5.00 9.96
CA HIS A 145 6.85 -5.14 8.61
C HIS A 145 8.28 -4.66 8.46
N LEU A 146 8.86 -4.01 9.47
CA LEU A 146 10.28 -3.67 9.50
C LEU A 146 11.17 -4.91 9.41
N GLU A 147 10.67 -6.05 9.85
CA GLU A 147 11.40 -7.32 9.85
C GLU A 147 11.20 -8.13 8.57
N TRP A 148 10.26 -7.74 7.70
CA TRP A 148 9.96 -8.45 6.47
C TRP A 148 10.66 -7.80 5.27
N ILE A 149 11.51 -8.58 4.60
CA ILE A 149 12.34 -8.09 3.49
C ILE A 149 11.50 -7.38 2.42
N GLY A 150 10.32 -7.90 2.08
CA GLY A 150 9.46 -7.34 1.02
C GLY A 150 8.77 -6.01 1.36
N ALA A 151 8.61 -5.66 2.63
CA ALA A 151 7.91 -4.44 3.06
C ALA A 151 8.81 -3.45 3.81
N LYS A 152 9.95 -3.91 4.33
CA LYS A 152 10.89 -3.11 5.12
C LYS A 152 11.23 -1.77 4.46
N TRP A 153 11.61 -1.82 3.21
CA TRP A 153 12.04 -0.61 2.49
C TRP A 153 10.88 0.34 2.19
N GLN A 154 9.67 -0.19 1.93
CA GLN A 154 8.48 0.64 1.80
C GLN A 154 8.17 1.37 3.12
N VAL A 155 8.33 0.71 4.27
CA VAL A 155 8.15 1.36 5.57
C VAL A 155 9.19 2.44 5.78
N ILE A 156 10.49 2.09 5.71
CA ILE A 156 11.60 2.98 6.07
C ILE A 156 11.75 4.17 5.11
N LEU A 157 11.58 3.94 3.81
CA LEU A 157 11.86 4.96 2.78
C LEU A 157 10.60 5.72 2.35
N ASP A 158 9.40 5.24 2.71
CA ASP A 158 8.17 5.85 2.26
C ASP A 158 7.14 6.05 3.40
N ARG A 159 6.63 4.99 4.04
CA ARG A 159 5.50 5.09 5.00
C ARG A 159 5.83 5.87 6.29
N TYR A 160 7.08 6.05 6.62
CA TYR A 160 7.52 6.88 7.74
C TYR A 160 7.55 8.39 7.42
N TYR A 161 7.21 8.79 6.21
CA TYR A 161 7.20 10.18 5.78
C TYR A 161 5.79 10.61 5.39
N ASN A 162 5.49 11.89 5.64
CA ASN A 162 4.30 12.50 5.08
C ASN A 162 4.47 12.66 3.57
N ARG A 163 3.48 12.21 2.79
CA ARG A 163 3.50 12.21 1.33
C ARG A 163 2.38 13.08 0.80
N ARG A 164 2.77 14.23 0.29
CA ARG A 164 1.92 15.14 -0.47
C ARG A 164 2.66 15.54 -1.73
N PHE A 165 1.96 15.61 -2.84
CA PHE A 165 2.57 15.83 -4.15
C PHE A 165 2.11 17.14 -4.75
N ASP A 166 2.97 17.72 -5.58
CA ASP A 166 2.68 18.90 -6.38
C ASP A 166 2.20 18.44 -7.77
N ASN A 167 0.97 18.78 -8.11
CA ASN A 167 0.34 18.48 -9.40
C ASN A 167 0.40 19.64 -10.39
N SER A 168 1.08 20.76 -10.06
CA SER A 168 1.11 21.97 -10.92
C SER A 168 1.53 21.68 -12.36
N LYS A 169 2.39 20.68 -12.55
CA LYS A 169 2.86 20.29 -13.88
C LYS A 169 1.81 19.54 -14.70
N ILE A 170 1.12 18.58 -14.11
CA ILE A 170 0.05 17.84 -14.82
C ILE A 170 -1.21 18.70 -14.97
N GLN A 171 -1.44 19.66 -14.09
CA GLN A 171 -2.55 20.61 -14.18
C GLN A 171 -2.51 21.50 -15.43
N GLN A 172 -1.39 21.55 -16.15
CA GLN A 172 -1.32 22.17 -17.47
C GLN A 172 -2.07 21.37 -18.56
N TYR A 173 -2.42 20.12 -18.29
CA TYR A 173 -3.05 19.18 -19.24
C TYR A 173 -4.42 18.68 -18.79
N ILE A 174 -4.67 18.62 -17.49
CA ILE A 174 -5.93 18.15 -16.90
C ILE A 174 -6.20 18.87 -15.58
N ASP A 175 -7.45 19.17 -15.30
CA ASP A 175 -7.87 19.74 -14.01
C ASP A 175 -7.97 18.64 -12.95
N THR A 176 -6.97 18.53 -12.07
CA THR A 176 -6.91 17.54 -10.98
C THR A 176 -7.96 17.78 -9.89
N SER A 177 -8.58 18.95 -9.84
CA SER A 177 -9.69 19.23 -8.90
C SER A 177 -10.94 18.42 -9.22
N GLN A 178 -11.05 17.90 -10.45
CA GLN A 178 -12.14 17.02 -10.91
C GLN A 178 -11.90 15.54 -10.58
N PHE A 179 -10.75 15.19 -10.02
CA PHE A 179 -10.47 13.82 -9.61
C PHE A 179 -11.43 13.41 -8.48
N VAL A 180 -11.71 12.12 -8.42
CA VAL A 180 -12.57 11.55 -7.38
C VAL A 180 -11.97 11.86 -6.01
N ARG A 181 -12.78 12.44 -5.12
CA ARG A 181 -12.35 12.68 -3.74
C ARG A 181 -11.96 11.37 -3.08
N THR A 182 -10.81 11.35 -2.42
CA THR A 182 -10.21 10.12 -1.88
C THR A 182 -11.18 9.38 -0.95
N GLU A 183 -11.83 10.07 -0.02
CA GLU A 183 -12.77 9.45 0.92
C GLU A 183 -13.93 8.77 0.19
N SER A 184 -14.65 9.49 -0.67
CA SER A 184 -15.80 8.95 -1.40
C SER A 184 -15.39 7.81 -2.34
N GLY A 185 -14.22 7.92 -2.98
CA GLY A 185 -13.69 6.88 -3.85
C GLY A 185 -13.32 5.61 -3.09
N LEU A 186 -12.69 5.73 -1.90
CA LEU A 186 -12.36 4.58 -1.05
C LEU A 186 -13.63 3.88 -0.55
N ILE A 187 -14.65 4.65 -0.12
CA ILE A 187 -15.95 4.10 0.29
C ILE A 187 -16.58 3.33 -0.87
N SER A 188 -16.72 3.95 -2.04
CA SER A 188 -17.34 3.33 -3.21
C SER A 188 -16.60 2.05 -3.66
N CYS A 189 -15.27 2.09 -3.72
CA CYS A 189 -14.46 0.92 -4.08
C CYS A 189 -14.60 -0.22 -3.05
N LEU A 190 -14.62 0.11 -1.76
CA LEU A 190 -14.79 -0.90 -0.71
C LEU A 190 -16.22 -1.49 -0.73
N GLU A 191 -17.26 -0.67 -0.86
CA GLU A 191 -18.63 -1.15 -0.99
C GLU A 191 -18.82 -2.07 -2.20
N SER A 192 -18.23 -1.71 -3.35
CA SER A 192 -18.22 -2.54 -4.56
C SER A 192 -17.51 -3.88 -4.29
N PHE A 193 -16.35 -3.85 -3.66
CA PHE A 193 -15.61 -5.06 -3.29
C PHE A 193 -16.42 -5.96 -2.34
N LEU A 194 -17.09 -5.37 -1.35
CA LEU A 194 -17.89 -6.12 -0.36
C LEU A 194 -19.10 -6.83 -0.97
N CYS A 195 -19.61 -6.38 -2.12
CA CYS A 195 -20.69 -7.08 -2.82
C CYS A 195 -20.23 -8.43 -3.38
N HIS A 196 -18.98 -8.53 -3.86
CA HIS A 196 -18.39 -9.76 -4.43
C HIS A 196 -16.92 -9.86 -4.06
N PRO A 197 -16.60 -10.21 -2.79
CA PRO A 197 -15.22 -10.22 -2.31
C PRO A 197 -14.36 -11.24 -3.07
N GLN A 198 -13.28 -10.76 -3.69
CA GLN A 198 -12.31 -11.61 -4.37
C GLN A 198 -10.91 -11.32 -3.84
N PHE A 199 -10.35 -12.30 -3.15
CA PHE A 199 -8.99 -12.24 -2.65
C PHE A 199 -8.04 -13.03 -3.57
N LYS A 200 -6.85 -12.46 -3.79
CA LYS A 200 -5.75 -13.16 -4.45
C LYS A 200 -5.12 -14.17 -3.49
N LYS A 201 -3.95 -14.68 -3.84
CA LYS A 201 -3.21 -15.60 -2.99
C LYS A 201 -2.93 -14.99 -1.61
N MET A 202 -3.35 -15.71 -0.56
CA MET A 202 -3.14 -15.32 0.83
C MET A 202 -1.70 -15.55 1.26
N GLY A 203 -1.15 -14.64 2.05
CA GLY A 203 0.13 -14.81 2.73
C GLY A 203 -0.03 -15.52 4.08
N TRP A 204 -0.25 -16.83 4.09
CA TRP A 204 -0.60 -17.58 5.30
C TRP A 204 0.46 -17.54 6.40
N GLY A 205 1.74 -17.45 6.05
CA GLY A 205 2.79 -17.22 7.06
C GLY A 205 2.62 -15.88 7.78
N ILE A 206 2.24 -14.83 7.05
CA ILE A 206 1.96 -13.51 7.64
C ILE A 206 0.69 -13.55 8.49
N GLN A 207 -0.36 -14.22 8.03
CA GLN A 207 -1.59 -14.43 8.79
C GLN A 207 -1.28 -15.18 10.11
N GLY A 208 -0.43 -16.22 10.07
CA GLY A 208 0.03 -16.92 11.27
C GLY A 208 0.78 -16.02 12.26
N THR A 209 1.63 -15.12 11.75
CA THR A 209 2.31 -14.13 12.60
C THR A 209 1.31 -13.18 13.26
N TYR A 210 0.31 -12.70 12.51
CA TYR A 210 -0.73 -11.83 13.08
C TYR A 210 -1.59 -12.56 14.11
N ASP A 211 -2.00 -13.79 13.84
CA ASP A 211 -2.77 -14.59 14.78
C ASP A 211 -1.99 -14.90 16.05
N ARG A 212 -0.65 -15.04 15.98
CA ARG A 212 0.19 -15.12 17.16
C ARG A 212 0.18 -13.82 17.98
N ILE A 213 0.26 -12.67 17.31
CA ILE A 213 0.27 -11.35 17.97
C ILE A 213 -1.08 -11.09 18.66
N THR A 214 -2.19 -11.49 18.03
CA THR A 214 -3.55 -11.24 18.52
C THR A 214 -4.10 -12.35 19.41
N GLY A 215 -3.43 -13.50 19.50
CA GLY A 215 -3.92 -14.68 20.22
C GLY A 215 -5.00 -15.47 19.44
N GLU A 216 -5.28 -15.09 18.21
CA GLU A 216 -6.32 -15.69 17.36
C GLU A 216 -5.81 -16.89 16.57
N TRP A 217 -6.75 -17.61 15.94
CA TRP A 217 -6.50 -18.74 15.04
C TRP A 217 -7.36 -18.66 13.78
N ALA A 218 -6.78 -18.91 12.63
CA ALA A 218 -7.54 -19.15 11.41
C ALA A 218 -8.07 -20.59 11.39
N PRO A 219 -9.34 -20.81 11.03
CA PRO A 219 -9.85 -22.16 10.78
C PRO A 219 -9.05 -22.84 9.66
N PHE A 220 -8.65 -24.09 9.86
CA PHE A 220 -7.91 -24.83 8.80
C PHE A 220 -8.71 -25.02 7.53
N SER A 221 -10.05 -24.96 7.58
CA SER A 221 -10.92 -24.97 6.41
C SER A 221 -10.71 -23.78 5.47
N GLU A 222 -10.14 -22.68 5.95
CA GLU A 222 -9.78 -21.53 5.12
C GLU A 222 -8.48 -21.75 4.33
N ILE A 223 -7.66 -22.75 4.71
CA ILE A 223 -6.32 -22.97 4.16
C ILE A 223 -6.35 -24.19 3.25
N SER A 224 -6.54 -23.98 1.96
CA SER A 224 -6.74 -25.06 0.98
C SER A 224 -5.48 -25.87 0.62
N ILE A 225 -4.28 -25.34 0.90
CA ILE A 225 -3.00 -25.91 0.47
C ILE A 225 -2.17 -26.35 1.66
N ILE A 226 -1.72 -27.61 1.70
CA ILE A 226 -0.91 -28.18 2.79
C ILE A 226 0.33 -27.33 3.09
N LYS A 227 1.04 -26.84 2.07
CA LYS A 227 2.20 -25.96 2.23
C LYS A 227 1.85 -24.67 2.96
N ASP A 228 0.69 -24.11 2.71
CA ASP A 228 0.21 -22.89 3.35
C ASP A 228 -0.21 -23.16 4.80
N CYS A 229 -0.79 -24.33 5.11
CA CYS A 229 -1.03 -24.80 6.47
C CYS A 229 0.27 -24.91 7.27
N ILE A 230 1.29 -25.55 6.70
CA ILE A 230 2.61 -25.66 7.35
C ILE A 230 3.20 -24.27 7.58
N SER A 231 3.16 -23.39 6.58
CA SER A 231 3.66 -22.02 6.70
C SER A 231 2.92 -21.26 7.81
N TYR A 232 1.58 -21.36 7.84
CA TYR A 232 0.76 -20.74 8.89
C TYR A 232 1.15 -21.23 10.28
N LEU A 233 1.21 -22.55 10.49
CA LEU A 233 1.54 -23.16 11.78
C LEU A 233 2.94 -22.77 12.25
N LEU A 234 3.95 -22.84 11.38
CA LEU A 234 5.32 -22.44 11.70
C LEU A 234 5.38 -21.00 12.20
N HIS A 235 4.75 -20.07 11.49
CA HIS A 235 4.76 -18.66 11.89
C HIS A 235 3.85 -18.36 13.08
N ARG A 236 2.80 -19.15 13.28
CA ARG A 236 1.92 -19.03 14.44
C ARG A 236 2.55 -19.53 15.74
N THR A 237 3.37 -20.59 15.69
CA THR A 237 3.84 -21.30 16.90
C THR A 237 5.35 -21.30 17.10
N VAL A 238 6.15 -21.46 16.05
CA VAL A 238 7.59 -21.76 16.15
C VAL A 238 8.48 -20.57 15.82
N VAL A 239 8.21 -19.86 14.72
CA VAL A 239 9.07 -18.75 14.28
C VAL A 239 8.86 -17.58 15.24
N PRO A 240 9.84 -17.26 16.12
CA PRO A 240 9.69 -16.11 16.98
C PRO A 240 9.58 -14.86 16.12
N PRO A 241 8.83 -13.83 16.55
CA PRO A 241 9.02 -12.52 15.98
C PRO A 241 10.51 -12.23 16.14
N LYS A 242 11.18 -11.87 15.06
CA LYS A 242 12.58 -11.41 15.12
C LYS A 242 12.59 -10.13 15.95
N SER A 243 12.51 -10.32 17.27
CA SER A 243 12.68 -9.25 18.24
C SER A 243 14.16 -9.00 18.38
N LYS A 244 14.52 -7.79 18.17
CA LYS A 244 15.77 -7.06 18.41
C LYS A 244 16.41 -6.58 17.11
N LEU A 245 15.80 -5.55 16.52
CA LEU A 245 16.60 -4.46 16.02
C LEU A 245 16.88 -3.56 17.23
N SER A 246 17.98 -3.83 17.91
CA SER A 246 18.66 -2.78 18.66
C SER A 246 18.98 -1.66 17.67
N ILE A 247 18.37 -0.52 17.89
CA ILE A 247 18.60 0.76 17.20
C ILE A 247 20.03 1.20 17.39
#